data_aafcf3519625c661a615c161aa9fcb8c
#
_entry.id   aafcf3519625c661a615c161aa9fcb8c
#
_cell.length_a   1.000
_cell.length_b   1.000
_cell.length_c   1.000
_cell.angle_alpha   90.00
_cell.angle_beta   90.00
_cell.angle_gamma   90.00
#
_symmetry.space_group_name_H-M   'P 1'
#
loop_
_entity.id
_entity.type
_entity.pdbx_description
1 polymer ?
#
loop_
_entity_poly.entity_id
_entity_poly.type
_entity_poly.pdbx_seq_one_letter_code
_entity_poly.pdbx_strand_id
1 'polypeptide(L)'
;AIGGTQTVADKFEELLVNDNIIFNNNDSHFYDSGMYHTLNVLLKRKLGIKGITTALSTGCTAGMDCLGLGFEEIIDGDLDICMIGASEAPLVNFTYATLDVIGCLSKNTSDYASCPFSLDRNGFVISEGSAFLVLEEYNHAKDRNARIYAEVEDFHSINNGNHMTNLKSDGLDMYELLNILFKKRKETTIDYINAHGSSTKQNDLFETEAYKKFFGKDIYKIPISSTKSMIGHSLSSASLFGCISAIMSIVTSKIHPTINLNNNDEKCDLNYVPNYSINKTVNNALVTASGFGGIHSAVILKKVKEEGE
;
A
#
# COMPACT_ATOMS: atom_id res chain seq x y z
N ALA A 1 -14.27 3.80 3.02
CA ALA A 1 -13.83 2.40 3.08
C ALA A 1 -12.57 2.28 3.94
N ILE A 2 -12.42 1.21 4.66
CA ILE A 2 -11.25 0.95 5.50
C ILE A 2 -10.79 -0.49 5.25
N GLY A 3 -9.50 -0.65 4.94
CA GLY A 3 -8.85 -1.94 4.80
C GLY A 3 -8.24 -2.42 6.12
N GLY A 4 -8.25 -3.71 6.36
CA GLY A 4 -7.62 -4.33 7.50
C GLY A 4 -7.55 -5.85 7.34
N THR A 5 -6.56 -6.49 7.94
CA THR A 5 -6.39 -7.95 7.89
C THR A 5 -6.50 -8.60 9.26
N GLN A 6 -6.24 -7.86 10.34
CA GLN A 6 -6.26 -8.40 11.71
C GLN A 6 -6.67 -7.32 12.71
N THR A 7 -7.74 -7.57 13.44
CA THR A 7 -8.32 -6.61 14.39
C THR A 7 -8.47 -7.20 15.76
N VAL A 8 -7.71 -7.80 16.48
CA VAL A 8 -7.85 -8.31 17.87
C VAL A 8 -7.03 -9.57 18.16
N ALA A 9 -6.00 -9.80 17.36
CA ALA A 9 -5.16 -10.98 17.58
C ALA A 9 -4.57 -11.02 19.00
N ASP A 10 -4.24 -9.85 19.59
CA ASP A 10 -3.74 -9.70 20.96
C ASP A 10 -4.71 -10.24 22.02
N LYS A 11 -5.99 -9.91 21.91
CA LYS A 11 -7.01 -10.39 22.87
C LYS A 11 -7.27 -11.90 22.73
N PHE A 12 -7.19 -12.43 21.53
CA PHE A 12 -7.27 -13.87 21.31
C PHE A 12 -6.07 -14.60 21.92
N GLU A 13 -4.86 -14.02 21.83
CA GLU A 13 -3.68 -14.59 22.47
C GLU A 13 -3.79 -14.63 23.99
N GLU A 14 -4.24 -13.55 24.63
CA GLU A 14 -4.47 -13.51 26.07
C GLU A 14 -5.45 -14.59 26.51
N LEU A 15 -6.52 -14.82 25.76
CA LEU A 15 -7.51 -15.84 26.05
C LEU A 15 -6.96 -17.26 25.89
N LEU A 16 -6.14 -17.51 24.86
CA LEU A 16 -5.53 -18.82 24.60
C LEU A 16 -4.46 -19.19 25.63
N VAL A 17 -3.68 -18.22 26.12
CA VAL A 17 -2.60 -18.44 27.09
C VAL A 17 -3.14 -18.73 28.49
N ASN A 18 -4.31 -18.21 28.86
CA ASN A 18 -4.82 -18.31 30.21
C ASN A 18 -5.73 -19.53 30.49
N ASP A 19 -5.90 -20.46 29.52
CA ASP A 19 -6.75 -21.68 29.63
C ASP A 19 -8.20 -21.46 30.15
N ASN A 20 -8.59 -20.21 30.38
CA ASN A 20 -9.88 -19.82 30.92
C ASN A 20 -10.63 -18.97 29.91
N ILE A 21 -11.23 -19.60 28.91
CA ILE A 21 -12.22 -18.95 28.05
C ILE A 21 -13.51 -18.72 28.85
N ILE A 22 -13.46 -17.84 29.83
CA ILE A 22 -14.66 -17.34 30.50
C ILE A 22 -14.99 -16.00 29.89
N PHE A 23 -15.90 -15.99 28.91
CA PHE A 23 -16.54 -14.74 28.49
C PHE A 23 -17.35 -14.19 29.68
N ASN A 24 -16.75 -13.30 30.45
CA ASN A 24 -17.49 -12.54 31.44
C ASN A 24 -18.46 -11.59 30.70
N ASN A 25 -19.68 -11.50 31.17
CA ASN A 25 -20.72 -10.60 30.64
C ASN A 25 -20.33 -9.09 30.60
N ASN A 26 -19.17 -8.74 31.12
CA ASN A 26 -18.61 -7.38 31.13
C ASN A 26 -17.71 -7.07 29.92
N ASP A 27 -17.40 -8.08 29.05
CA ASP A 27 -16.56 -7.88 27.84
C ASP A 27 -17.40 -7.52 26.61
N SER A 28 -18.33 -6.56 26.75
CA SER A 28 -19.02 -5.98 25.59
C SER A 28 -18.06 -5.40 24.54
N HIS A 29 -16.85 -5.07 24.96
CA HIS A 29 -15.79 -4.57 24.05
C HIS A 29 -15.15 -5.65 23.18
N PHE A 30 -15.31 -6.94 23.49
CA PHE A 30 -14.76 -8.02 22.66
C PHE A 30 -15.43 -8.07 21.28
N TYR A 31 -16.77 -7.98 21.24
CA TYR A 31 -17.51 -7.89 19.99
C TYR A 31 -17.10 -6.65 19.20
N ASP A 32 -17.08 -5.50 19.86
CA ASP A 32 -16.71 -4.23 19.25
C ASP A 32 -15.27 -4.23 18.70
N SER A 33 -14.38 -5.02 19.26
CA SER A 33 -12.99 -5.11 18.81
C SER A 33 -12.75 -6.19 17.75
N GLY A 34 -13.58 -7.25 17.71
CA GLY A 34 -13.37 -8.45 16.86
C GLY A 34 -13.97 -8.37 15.47
N MET A 35 -14.89 -7.43 15.22
CA MET A 35 -15.60 -7.36 13.95
C MET A 35 -14.94 -6.38 12.98
N TYR A 36 -14.70 -6.79 11.73
CA TYR A 36 -14.08 -5.97 10.69
C TYR A 36 -14.78 -4.62 10.46
N HIS A 37 -16.10 -4.55 10.62
CA HIS A 37 -16.86 -3.32 10.41
C HIS A 37 -16.80 -2.34 11.60
N THR A 38 -16.32 -2.75 12.75
CA THR A 38 -16.37 -1.93 13.98
C THR A 38 -15.59 -0.63 13.83
N LEU A 39 -14.39 -0.68 13.25
CA LEU A 39 -13.60 0.52 13.02
C LEU A 39 -14.36 1.55 12.17
N ASN A 40 -15.04 1.08 11.12
CA ASN A 40 -15.89 1.92 10.28
C ASN A 40 -17.03 2.57 11.07
N VAL A 41 -17.71 1.78 11.91
CA VAL A 41 -18.82 2.27 12.73
C VAL A 41 -18.36 3.28 13.77
N LEU A 42 -17.24 3.05 14.42
CA LEU A 42 -16.65 3.97 15.39
C LEU A 42 -16.26 5.30 14.76
N LEU A 43 -15.59 5.27 13.60
CA LEU A 43 -15.23 6.48 12.86
C LEU A 43 -16.46 7.22 12.35
N LYS A 44 -17.44 6.49 11.79
CA LYS A 44 -18.72 7.07 11.35
C LYS A 44 -19.42 7.84 12.49
N ARG A 45 -19.51 7.22 13.67
CA ARG A 45 -20.11 7.85 14.86
C ARG A 45 -19.33 9.08 15.32
N LYS A 46 -17.99 8.94 15.39
CA LYS A 46 -17.13 10.03 15.89
C LYS A 46 -17.10 11.23 14.95
N LEU A 47 -17.14 11.01 13.65
CA LEU A 47 -17.05 12.05 12.63
C LEU A 47 -18.42 12.51 12.09
N GLY A 48 -19.52 11.91 12.54
CA GLY A 48 -20.86 12.26 12.08
C GLY A 48 -21.14 11.87 10.62
N ILE A 49 -20.41 10.91 10.05
CA ILE A 49 -20.57 10.45 8.67
C ILE A 49 -21.89 9.70 8.53
N LYS A 50 -22.70 10.04 7.52
CA LYS A 50 -24.02 9.42 7.28
C LYS A 50 -24.07 8.52 6.06
N GLY A 51 -23.05 8.60 5.18
CA GLY A 51 -22.95 7.83 3.95
C GLY A 51 -22.71 6.32 4.17
N ILE A 52 -22.51 5.60 3.08
CA ILE A 52 -22.16 4.17 3.08
C ILE A 52 -20.84 3.97 3.79
N THR A 53 -20.71 2.85 4.48
CA THR A 53 -19.42 2.41 5.07
C THR A 53 -19.14 0.97 4.66
N THR A 54 -17.93 0.71 4.19
CA THR A 54 -17.48 -0.60 3.71
C THR A 54 -16.14 -0.96 4.32
N ALA A 55 -15.96 -2.22 4.69
CA ALA A 55 -14.66 -2.79 5.07
C ALA A 55 -14.19 -3.73 3.96
N LEU A 56 -12.93 -3.56 3.52
CA LEU A 56 -12.27 -4.43 2.56
C LEU A 56 -11.16 -5.23 3.23
N SER A 57 -11.01 -6.48 2.83
CA SER A 57 -9.96 -7.38 3.31
C SER A 57 -9.27 -8.06 2.13
N THR A 58 -8.37 -7.33 1.47
CA THR A 58 -7.57 -7.77 0.32
C THR A 58 -6.08 -7.86 0.64
N GLY A 59 -5.76 -8.11 1.91
CA GLY A 59 -4.37 -8.23 2.36
C GLY A 59 -3.59 -6.92 2.24
N CYS A 60 -2.36 -7.01 1.74
CA CYS A 60 -1.44 -5.87 1.68
C CYS A 60 -1.88 -4.77 0.69
N THR A 61 -2.84 -5.04 -0.19
CA THR A 61 -3.40 -4.05 -1.13
C THR A 61 -4.62 -3.31 -0.57
N ALA A 62 -5.20 -3.76 0.54
CA ALA A 62 -6.51 -3.32 1.02
C ALA A 62 -6.65 -1.80 1.16
N GLY A 63 -5.60 -1.10 1.62
CA GLY A 63 -5.63 0.35 1.69
C GLY A 63 -5.76 1.02 0.31
N MET A 64 -5.01 0.54 -0.69
CA MET A 64 -5.10 1.04 -2.06
C MET A 64 -6.41 0.63 -2.72
N ASP A 65 -6.93 -0.56 -2.43
CA ASP A 65 -8.24 -0.99 -2.95
C ASP A 65 -9.39 -0.15 -2.36
N CYS A 66 -9.26 0.31 -1.10
CA CYS A 66 -10.17 1.30 -0.53
C CYS A 66 -10.08 2.64 -1.26
N LEU A 67 -8.87 3.06 -1.67
CA LEU A 67 -8.71 4.26 -2.49
C LEU A 67 -9.40 4.07 -3.84
N GLY A 68 -9.20 2.94 -4.49
CA GLY A 68 -9.84 2.60 -5.77
C GLY A 68 -11.36 2.62 -5.69
N LEU A 69 -11.94 1.97 -4.69
CA LEU A 69 -13.38 1.99 -4.46
C LEU A 69 -13.91 3.43 -4.28
N GLY A 70 -13.26 4.23 -3.42
CA GLY A 70 -13.67 5.63 -3.22
C GLY A 70 -13.49 6.49 -4.48
N PHE A 71 -12.50 6.21 -5.29
CA PHE A 71 -12.26 6.87 -6.58
C PHE A 71 -13.38 6.55 -7.58
N GLU A 72 -13.77 5.28 -7.71
CA GLU A 72 -14.87 4.86 -8.59
C GLU A 72 -16.21 5.50 -8.19
N GLU A 73 -16.58 5.47 -6.90
CA GLU A 73 -17.80 6.09 -6.38
C GLU A 73 -17.88 7.62 -6.66
N ILE A 74 -16.73 8.30 -6.62
CA ILE A 74 -16.67 9.75 -6.95
C ILE A 74 -16.77 9.98 -8.46
N ILE A 75 -16.10 9.16 -9.29
CA ILE A 75 -16.17 9.29 -10.75
C ILE A 75 -17.57 9.02 -11.27
N ASP A 76 -18.25 8.03 -10.69
CA ASP A 76 -19.62 7.66 -11.06
C ASP A 76 -20.65 8.71 -10.58
N GLY A 77 -20.22 9.68 -9.74
CA GLY A 77 -21.06 10.76 -9.25
C GLY A 77 -21.95 10.36 -8.07
N ASP A 78 -21.68 9.23 -7.44
CA ASP A 78 -22.43 8.73 -6.29
C ASP A 78 -22.00 9.44 -4.98
N LEU A 79 -20.74 9.91 -4.93
CA LEU A 79 -20.18 10.65 -3.79
C LEU A 79 -19.39 11.88 -4.22
N ASP A 80 -19.57 12.99 -3.49
CA ASP A 80 -18.71 14.17 -3.63
C ASP A 80 -17.44 14.06 -2.78
N ILE A 81 -17.50 13.33 -1.65
CA ILE A 81 -16.40 13.20 -0.70
C ILE A 81 -16.40 11.82 -0.05
N CYS A 82 -15.24 11.20 0.04
CA CYS A 82 -15.06 9.90 0.64
C CYS A 82 -13.81 9.85 1.52
N MET A 83 -13.94 9.40 2.76
CA MET A 83 -12.79 9.07 3.59
C MET A 83 -12.41 7.61 3.39
N ILE A 84 -11.17 7.39 2.97
CA ILE A 84 -10.59 6.05 2.83
C ILE A 84 -9.44 5.87 3.82
N GLY A 85 -9.18 4.63 4.23
CA GLY A 85 -8.12 4.37 5.18
C GLY A 85 -7.77 2.90 5.30
N ALA A 86 -6.69 2.64 6.01
CA ALA A 86 -6.31 1.30 6.44
C ALA A 86 -5.56 1.38 7.77
N SER A 87 -5.77 0.39 8.62
CA SER A 87 -5.16 0.33 9.95
C SER A 87 -4.84 -1.11 10.32
N GLU A 88 -3.66 -1.33 10.85
CA GLU A 88 -3.18 -2.64 11.30
C GLU A 88 -2.40 -2.51 12.60
N ALA A 89 -2.62 -3.46 13.51
CA ALA A 89 -1.86 -3.65 14.74
C ALA A 89 -1.51 -5.15 14.90
N PRO A 90 -0.65 -5.71 14.02
CA PRO A 90 -0.43 -7.15 13.91
C PRO A 90 0.75 -7.67 14.74
N LEU A 91 1.36 -6.87 15.62
CA LEU A 91 2.57 -7.24 16.37
C LEU A 91 2.24 -8.15 17.56
N VAL A 92 1.67 -9.32 17.27
CA VAL A 92 1.29 -10.36 18.24
C VAL A 92 1.92 -11.71 17.86
N ASN A 93 2.15 -12.59 18.83
CA ASN A 93 2.82 -13.88 18.60
C ASN A 93 2.12 -14.75 17.56
N PHE A 94 0.77 -14.74 17.54
CA PHE A 94 0.00 -15.49 16.57
C PHE A 94 0.31 -15.05 15.12
N THR A 95 0.36 -13.75 14.86
CA THR A 95 0.70 -13.21 13.55
C THR A 95 2.14 -13.54 13.16
N TYR A 96 3.08 -13.34 14.09
CA TYR A 96 4.48 -13.73 13.87
C TYR A 96 4.61 -15.21 13.52
N ALA A 97 4.01 -16.09 14.31
CA ALA A 97 4.07 -17.53 14.07
C ALA A 97 3.49 -17.91 12.71
N THR A 98 2.34 -17.33 12.34
CA THR A 98 1.70 -17.59 11.06
C THR A 98 2.57 -17.15 9.88
N LEU A 99 3.13 -15.93 9.93
CA LEU A 99 3.98 -15.39 8.88
C LEU A 99 5.36 -16.06 8.83
N ASP A 100 5.88 -16.52 9.97
CA ASP A 100 7.14 -17.29 10.03
C ASP A 100 7.01 -18.67 9.38
N VAL A 101 5.90 -19.36 9.62
CA VAL A 101 5.60 -20.65 8.99
C VAL A 101 5.55 -20.55 7.46
N ILE A 102 5.01 -19.46 6.92
CA ILE A 102 5.02 -19.21 5.46
C ILE A 102 6.39 -18.76 4.95
N GLY A 103 7.33 -18.44 5.85
CA GLY A 103 8.70 -18.07 5.48
C GLY A 103 8.83 -16.70 4.81
N CYS A 104 7.90 -15.76 5.07
CA CYS A 104 7.91 -14.43 4.46
C CYS A 104 8.58 -13.35 5.33
N LEU A 105 8.82 -13.64 6.62
CA LEU A 105 9.51 -12.71 7.51
C LEU A 105 11.03 -12.75 7.31
N SER A 106 11.67 -11.59 7.49
CA SER A 106 13.12 -11.50 7.50
C SER A 106 13.71 -12.33 8.65
N LYS A 107 14.72 -13.11 8.33
CA LYS A 107 15.51 -13.88 9.32
C LYS A 107 16.69 -13.06 9.86
N ASN A 108 16.92 -11.86 9.33
CA ASN A 108 17.95 -10.96 9.79
C ASN A 108 17.45 -10.19 11.02
N THR A 109 18.24 -10.20 12.09
CA THR A 109 17.94 -9.51 13.36
C THR A 109 18.66 -8.17 13.49
N SER A 110 19.36 -7.72 12.45
CA SER A 110 20.05 -6.43 12.43
C SER A 110 19.10 -5.29 12.07
N ASP A 111 19.57 -4.06 12.25
CA ASP A 111 18.90 -2.83 11.82
C ASP A 111 18.68 -2.76 10.29
N TYR A 112 19.33 -3.65 9.53
CA TYR A 112 19.23 -3.75 8.06
C TYR A 112 18.27 -4.87 7.61
N ALA A 113 17.40 -5.35 8.46
CA ALA A 113 16.53 -6.49 8.19
C ALA A 113 15.53 -6.23 7.04
N SER A 114 15.04 -4.99 6.90
CA SER A 114 14.23 -4.57 5.75
C SER A 114 15.13 -3.88 4.72
N CYS A 115 15.47 -4.59 3.66
CA CYS A 115 16.37 -4.12 2.60
C CYS A 115 15.83 -4.43 1.19
N PRO A 116 14.72 -3.77 0.79
CA PRO A 116 14.11 -4.01 -0.52
C PRO A 116 15.11 -3.86 -1.67
N PHE A 117 15.02 -4.76 -2.65
CA PHE A 117 15.85 -4.83 -3.85
C PHE A 117 17.35 -5.13 -3.62
N SER A 118 17.80 -5.21 -2.36
CA SER A 118 19.17 -5.64 -2.05
C SER A 118 19.36 -7.14 -2.30
N LEU A 119 20.61 -7.53 -2.60
CA LEU A 119 21.01 -8.94 -2.68
C LEU A 119 20.76 -9.68 -1.35
N ASP A 120 20.87 -8.97 -0.22
CA ASP A 120 20.73 -9.52 1.14
C ASP A 120 19.28 -9.70 1.59
N ARG A 121 18.30 -9.23 0.80
CA ARG A 121 16.88 -9.36 1.15
C ARG A 121 16.47 -10.81 1.36
N ASN A 122 15.72 -11.07 2.40
CA ASN A 122 15.31 -12.45 2.73
C ASN A 122 13.91 -12.54 3.36
N GLY A 123 13.14 -11.46 3.35
CA GLY A 123 11.81 -11.33 3.93
C GLY A 123 11.51 -9.92 4.37
N PHE A 124 10.26 -9.65 4.71
CA PHE A 124 9.87 -8.34 5.24
C PHE A 124 9.96 -8.28 6.77
N VAL A 125 10.04 -7.06 7.29
CA VAL A 125 9.86 -6.77 8.71
C VAL A 125 8.43 -6.31 8.90
N ILE A 126 7.66 -7.02 9.72
CA ILE A 126 6.27 -6.63 10.03
C ILE A 126 6.25 -5.37 10.90
N SER A 127 5.29 -4.50 10.66
CA SER A 127 5.08 -3.29 11.46
C SER A 127 3.59 -2.98 11.63
N GLU A 128 3.30 -2.03 12.50
CA GLU A 128 1.97 -1.48 12.71
C GLU A 128 1.83 -0.14 12.01
N GLY A 129 0.60 0.26 11.71
CA GLY A 129 0.36 1.57 11.14
C GLY A 129 -1.08 1.83 10.77
N SER A 130 -1.39 3.11 10.68
CA SER A 130 -2.70 3.60 10.26
C SER A 130 -2.52 4.79 9.32
N ALA A 131 -3.19 4.74 8.17
CA ALA A 131 -3.12 5.76 7.14
C ALA A 131 -4.52 6.08 6.60
N PHE A 132 -4.81 7.36 6.43
CA PHE A 132 -6.09 7.84 5.91
C PHE A 132 -5.90 8.93 4.88
N LEU A 133 -6.77 8.94 3.87
CA LEU A 133 -6.89 10.00 2.87
C LEU A 133 -8.36 10.42 2.76
N VAL A 134 -8.58 11.65 2.37
CA VAL A 134 -9.89 12.17 1.95
C VAL A 134 -9.82 12.36 0.45
N LEU A 135 -10.65 11.63 -0.27
CA LEU A 135 -10.92 11.83 -1.69
C LEU A 135 -12.10 12.77 -1.85
N GLU A 136 -12.03 13.64 -2.80
CA GLU A 136 -13.06 14.65 -3.03
C GLU A 136 -13.15 14.99 -4.51
N GLU A 137 -14.36 15.18 -5.05
CA GLU A 137 -14.55 15.65 -6.40
C GLU A 137 -13.88 17.03 -6.56
N TYR A 138 -13.24 17.23 -7.71
CA TYR A 138 -12.34 18.36 -7.94
C TYR A 138 -13.03 19.74 -7.79
N ASN A 139 -14.22 19.93 -8.42
CA ASN A 139 -14.94 21.19 -8.33
C ASN A 139 -15.50 21.41 -6.92
N HIS A 140 -16.00 20.36 -6.27
CA HIS A 140 -16.46 20.41 -4.89
C HIS A 140 -15.32 20.88 -3.96
N ALA A 141 -14.11 20.37 -4.14
CA ALA A 141 -12.94 20.81 -3.38
C ALA A 141 -12.56 22.26 -3.65
N LYS A 142 -12.61 22.69 -4.91
CA LYS A 142 -12.31 24.09 -5.32
C LYS A 142 -13.34 25.07 -4.77
N ASP A 143 -14.61 24.76 -4.85
CA ASP A 143 -15.71 25.67 -4.42
C ASP A 143 -15.63 26.02 -2.92
N ARG A 144 -15.07 25.10 -2.10
CA ARG A 144 -14.82 25.36 -0.68
C ARG A 144 -13.38 25.78 -0.36
N ASN A 145 -12.54 26.05 -1.38
CA ASN A 145 -11.13 26.41 -1.24
C ASN A 145 -10.31 25.36 -0.45
N ALA A 146 -10.56 24.08 -0.67
CA ALA A 146 -9.79 23.02 -0.05
C ALA A 146 -8.36 22.98 -0.60
N ARG A 147 -7.39 22.64 0.26
CA ARG A 147 -6.05 22.34 -0.22
C ARG A 147 -6.06 20.97 -0.91
N ILE A 148 -5.74 20.95 -2.18
CA ILE A 148 -5.59 19.71 -2.97
C ILE A 148 -4.10 19.36 -3.02
N TYR A 149 -3.75 18.16 -2.60
CA TYR A 149 -2.37 17.69 -2.55
C TYR A 149 -1.93 17.01 -3.84
N ALA A 150 -2.83 16.23 -4.44
CA ALA A 150 -2.64 15.54 -5.71
C ALA A 150 -4.01 15.10 -6.25
N GLU A 151 -4.04 14.73 -7.51
CA GLU A 151 -5.18 14.14 -8.21
C GLU A 151 -4.97 12.64 -8.34
N VAL A 152 -6.01 11.83 -8.15
CA VAL A 152 -6.03 10.43 -8.56
C VAL A 152 -6.38 10.39 -10.03
N GLU A 153 -5.42 10.08 -10.88
CA GLU A 153 -5.58 10.05 -12.34
C GLU A 153 -6.27 8.77 -12.81
N ASP A 154 -5.90 7.62 -12.24
CA ASP A 154 -6.50 6.32 -12.54
C ASP A 154 -6.10 5.28 -11.48
N PHE A 155 -6.91 4.24 -11.33
CA PHE A 155 -6.69 3.10 -10.45
C PHE A 155 -7.09 1.80 -11.15
N HIS A 156 -6.38 0.72 -10.86
CA HIS A 156 -6.81 -0.62 -11.24
C HIS A 156 -6.30 -1.68 -10.28
N SER A 157 -7.08 -2.76 -10.13
CA SER A 157 -6.74 -3.94 -9.34
C SER A 157 -7.07 -5.20 -10.13
N ILE A 158 -6.23 -6.23 -9.99
CA ILE A 158 -6.44 -7.55 -10.58
C ILE A 158 -6.20 -8.64 -9.56
N ASN A 159 -6.74 -9.83 -9.83
CA ASN A 159 -6.38 -11.06 -9.12
C ASN A 159 -5.93 -12.10 -10.13
N ASN A 160 -4.75 -12.69 -9.94
CA ASN A 160 -4.20 -13.68 -10.87
C ASN A 160 -4.72 -15.11 -10.66
N GLY A 161 -5.40 -15.40 -9.55
CA GLY A 161 -5.97 -16.73 -9.24
C GLY A 161 -4.95 -17.88 -9.21
N ASN A 162 -3.66 -17.56 -9.04
CA ASN A 162 -2.60 -18.56 -9.20
C ASN A 162 -2.30 -19.34 -7.91
N HIS A 163 -1.91 -18.64 -6.84
CA HIS A 163 -1.49 -19.25 -5.58
C HIS A 163 -1.70 -18.29 -4.41
N MET A 164 -1.90 -18.82 -3.20
CA MET A 164 -2.16 -17.99 -2.01
C MET A 164 -0.99 -17.09 -1.62
N THR A 165 0.25 -17.50 -1.84
CA THR A 165 1.45 -16.75 -1.40
C THR A 165 2.54 -16.62 -2.46
N ASN A 166 2.59 -17.51 -3.46
CA ASN A 166 3.66 -17.49 -4.45
C ASN A 166 3.33 -16.55 -5.61
N LEU A 167 4.30 -15.72 -5.96
CA LEU A 167 4.29 -14.88 -7.16
C LEU A 167 4.99 -15.60 -8.32
N LYS A 168 4.51 -15.37 -9.53
CA LYS A 168 5.23 -15.79 -10.74
C LYS A 168 6.45 -14.88 -10.92
N SER A 169 7.63 -15.49 -11.06
CA SER A 169 8.89 -14.73 -11.15
C SER A 169 9.06 -13.89 -12.43
N ASP A 170 8.17 -14.06 -13.40
CA ASP A 170 8.24 -13.38 -14.70
C ASP A 170 7.61 -11.97 -14.70
N GLY A 171 6.96 -11.54 -13.63
CA GLY A 171 6.32 -10.23 -13.50
C GLY A 171 5.10 -10.01 -14.41
N LEU A 172 4.55 -11.06 -15.04
CA LEU A 172 3.48 -10.90 -16.03
C LEU A 172 2.19 -10.36 -15.43
N ASP A 173 1.84 -10.74 -14.20
CA ASP A 173 0.60 -10.29 -13.58
C ASP A 173 0.64 -8.76 -13.34
N MET A 174 1.72 -8.22 -12.80
CA MET A 174 1.89 -6.77 -12.64
C MET A 174 2.02 -6.06 -14.00
N TYR A 175 2.68 -6.67 -14.97
CA TYR A 175 2.73 -6.15 -16.35
C TYR A 175 1.32 -6.04 -16.96
N GLU A 176 0.46 -7.02 -16.76
CA GLU A 176 -0.92 -7.01 -17.21
C GLU A 176 -1.72 -5.89 -16.52
N LEU A 177 -1.60 -5.77 -15.20
CA LEU A 177 -2.18 -4.68 -14.43
C LEU A 177 -1.80 -3.31 -14.99
N LEU A 178 -0.50 -3.09 -15.25
CA LEU A 178 -0.02 -1.83 -15.82
C LEU A 178 -0.57 -1.59 -17.23
N ASN A 179 -0.65 -2.62 -18.08
CA ASN A 179 -1.28 -2.47 -19.40
C ASN A 179 -2.75 -2.05 -19.33
N ILE A 180 -3.49 -2.57 -18.36
CA ILE A 180 -4.89 -2.18 -18.17
C ILE A 180 -4.97 -0.74 -17.66
N LEU A 181 -4.21 -0.41 -16.62
CA LEU A 181 -4.16 0.93 -16.02
C LEU A 181 -3.82 2.02 -17.06
N PHE A 182 -2.81 1.76 -17.90
CA PHE A 182 -2.36 2.73 -18.91
C PHE A 182 -3.14 2.68 -20.23
N LYS A 183 -4.11 1.77 -20.37
CA LYS A 183 -4.87 1.63 -21.64
C LYS A 183 -5.54 2.93 -22.10
N LYS A 184 -6.08 3.71 -21.16
CA LYS A 184 -6.70 5.01 -21.39
C LYS A 184 -5.74 6.19 -21.15
N ARG A 185 -4.52 5.94 -20.70
CA ARG A 185 -3.52 6.93 -20.23
C ARG A 185 -2.19 6.80 -20.97
N LYS A 186 -2.21 6.48 -22.26
CA LYS A 186 -1.01 6.20 -23.09
C LYS A 186 0.02 7.32 -23.11
N GLU A 187 -0.44 8.56 -22.98
CA GLU A 187 0.42 9.76 -23.00
C GLU A 187 0.96 10.12 -21.61
N THR A 188 0.53 9.42 -20.54
CA THR A 188 0.99 9.72 -19.17
C THR A 188 2.41 9.18 -18.97
N THR A 189 3.35 10.08 -18.76
CA THR A 189 4.72 9.75 -18.39
C THR A 189 4.85 9.66 -16.88
N ILE A 190 5.59 8.69 -16.37
CA ILE A 190 5.81 8.50 -14.92
C ILE A 190 7.19 9.07 -14.54
N ASP A 191 7.20 9.94 -13.53
CA ASP A 191 8.41 10.56 -13.01
C ASP A 191 9.00 9.79 -11.83
N TYR A 192 8.17 9.03 -11.10
CA TYR A 192 8.53 8.31 -9.89
C TYR A 192 7.63 7.08 -9.69
N ILE A 193 8.20 5.99 -9.17
CA ILE A 193 7.47 4.81 -8.76
C ILE A 193 7.68 4.56 -7.26
N ASN A 194 6.58 4.51 -6.49
CA ASN A 194 6.60 3.93 -5.15
C ASN A 194 6.19 2.46 -5.27
N ALA A 195 7.18 1.60 -5.17
CA ALA A 195 7.01 0.16 -5.36
C ALA A 195 6.45 -0.53 -4.12
N HIS A 196 5.84 -1.68 -4.31
CA HIS A 196 5.53 -2.55 -3.17
C HIS A 196 6.78 -2.88 -2.38
N GLY A 197 7.87 -3.33 -3.05
CA GLY A 197 9.21 -3.46 -2.48
C GLY A 197 9.22 -4.05 -1.08
N SER A 198 8.78 -5.30 -0.94
CA SER A 198 8.57 -5.94 0.36
C SER A 198 9.84 -6.46 1.02
N SER A 199 10.99 -6.41 0.37
CA SER A 199 12.23 -7.06 0.82
C SER A 199 12.18 -8.60 0.77
N THR A 200 11.19 -9.18 0.08
CA THR A 200 11.18 -10.61 -0.23
C THR A 200 11.86 -10.89 -1.56
N LYS A 201 12.51 -12.04 -1.67
CA LYS A 201 13.23 -12.43 -2.90
C LYS A 201 12.29 -12.49 -4.11
N GLN A 202 11.08 -12.99 -3.91
CA GLN A 202 10.11 -13.17 -4.99
C GLN A 202 9.52 -11.84 -5.44
N ASN A 203 8.99 -11.03 -4.52
CA ASN A 203 8.28 -9.80 -4.87
C ASN A 203 9.17 -8.79 -5.57
N ASP A 204 10.36 -8.54 -5.02
CA ASP A 204 11.22 -7.48 -5.52
C ASP A 204 11.75 -7.81 -6.93
N LEU A 205 12.02 -9.10 -7.22
CA LEU A 205 12.31 -9.56 -8.56
C LEU A 205 11.11 -9.48 -9.50
N PHE A 206 9.94 -9.89 -9.03
CA PHE A 206 8.69 -9.84 -9.77
C PHE A 206 8.35 -8.40 -10.22
N GLU A 207 8.44 -7.42 -9.32
CA GLU A 207 8.21 -6.02 -9.67
C GLU A 207 9.26 -5.49 -10.65
N THR A 208 10.54 -5.80 -10.42
CA THR A 208 11.63 -5.41 -11.32
C THR A 208 11.38 -5.88 -12.75
N GLU A 209 11.03 -7.16 -12.92
CA GLU A 209 10.75 -7.73 -14.24
C GLU A 209 9.49 -7.14 -14.88
N ALA A 210 8.45 -6.87 -14.10
CA ALA A 210 7.25 -6.22 -14.58
C ALA A 210 7.53 -4.81 -15.11
N TYR A 211 8.28 -4.00 -14.35
CA TYR A 211 8.64 -2.65 -14.77
C TYR A 211 9.53 -2.64 -16.02
N LYS A 212 10.51 -3.54 -16.10
CA LYS A 212 11.34 -3.70 -17.31
C LYS A 212 10.49 -4.03 -18.54
N LYS A 213 9.54 -4.94 -18.41
CA LYS A 213 8.63 -5.33 -19.49
C LYS A 213 7.74 -4.18 -19.93
N PHE A 214 7.18 -3.43 -18.98
CA PHE A 214 6.21 -2.39 -19.28
C PHE A 214 6.86 -1.11 -19.84
N PHE A 215 7.88 -0.59 -19.16
CA PHE A 215 8.52 0.68 -19.52
C PHE A 215 9.69 0.52 -20.50
N GLY A 216 10.15 -0.70 -20.75
CA GLY A 216 11.31 -0.96 -21.59
C GLY A 216 12.56 -0.25 -21.07
N LYS A 217 13.30 0.43 -21.98
CA LYS A 217 14.53 1.14 -21.61
C LYS A 217 14.30 2.40 -20.77
N ASP A 218 13.09 2.95 -20.77
CA ASP A 218 12.82 4.19 -20.03
C ASP A 218 12.76 3.98 -18.54
N ILE A 219 12.52 2.74 -18.06
CA ILE A 219 12.52 2.41 -16.63
C ILE A 219 13.82 2.80 -15.92
N TYR A 220 14.97 2.72 -16.59
CA TYR A 220 16.26 3.06 -16.01
C TYR A 220 16.42 4.55 -15.66
N LYS A 221 15.54 5.42 -16.19
CA LYS A 221 15.50 6.86 -15.92
C LYS A 221 14.51 7.21 -14.80
N ILE A 222 13.62 6.27 -14.45
CA ILE A 222 12.56 6.49 -13.46
C ILE A 222 13.11 6.05 -12.09
N PRO A 223 13.21 6.97 -11.11
CA PRO A 223 13.54 6.58 -9.73
C PRO A 223 12.42 5.77 -9.13
N ILE A 224 12.79 4.74 -8.38
CA ILE A 224 11.90 3.83 -7.67
C ILE A 224 12.29 3.82 -6.20
N SER A 225 11.34 3.80 -5.26
CA SER A 225 11.68 3.57 -3.86
C SER A 225 10.57 2.81 -3.14
N SER A 226 10.93 2.20 -2.00
CA SER A 226 9.99 1.54 -1.11
C SER A 226 10.04 2.12 0.29
N THR A 227 8.89 2.55 0.81
CA THR A 227 8.73 3.02 2.19
C THR A 227 9.05 1.94 3.21
N LYS A 228 8.89 0.67 2.84
CA LYS A 228 9.07 -0.49 3.74
C LYS A 228 10.49 -0.67 4.24
N SER A 229 11.47 -0.08 3.56
CA SER A 229 12.85 -0.04 4.06
C SER A 229 12.98 0.75 5.37
N MET A 230 12.13 1.77 5.58
CA MET A 230 12.18 2.70 6.72
C MET A 230 11.16 2.39 7.80
N ILE A 231 9.94 1.93 7.41
CA ILE A 231 8.82 1.78 8.34
C ILE A 231 8.35 0.33 8.50
N GLY A 232 8.99 -0.62 7.82
CA GLY A 232 8.53 -2.00 7.77
C GLY A 232 7.27 -2.18 6.93
N HIS A 233 6.66 -3.35 7.03
CA HIS A 233 5.46 -3.73 6.30
C HIS A 233 4.25 -3.79 7.21
N SER A 234 3.44 -2.76 7.21
CA SER A 234 2.22 -2.63 8.02
C SER A 234 0.97 -3.24 7.33
N LEU A 235 1.16 -4.33 6.59
CA LEU A 235 0.12 -5.11 5.90
C LEU A 235 -0.84 -4.22 5.08
N SER A 236 -2.13 -4.15 5.44
CA SER A 236 -3.14 -3.41 4.68
C SER A 236 -2.86 -1.91 4.56
N SER A 237 -2.28 -1.29 5.59
CA SER A 237 -1.97 0.15 5.57
C SER A 237 -0.73 0.50 4.75
N ALA A 238 0.13 -0.48 4.45
CA ALA A 238 1.38 -0.26 3.73
C ALA A 238 1.18 0.36 2.33
N SER A 239 0.13 -0.02 1.62
CA SER A 239 -0.18 0.54 0.30
C SER A 239 -0.59 2.01 0.36
N LEU A 240 -1.32 2.44 1.41
CA LEU A 240 -1.64 3.86 1.62
C LEU A 240 -0.44 4.67 2.09
N PHE A 241 0.48 4.12 2.87
CA PHE A 241 1.76 4.78 3.14
C PHE A 241 2.54 5.04 1.86
N GLY A 242 2.51 4.10 0.90
CA GLY A 242 3.06 4.30 -0.44
C GLY A 242 2.38 5.45 -1.19
N CYS A 243 1.05 5.52 -1.17
CA CYS A 243 0.29 6.62 -1.78
C CYS A 243 0.61 7.97 -1.14
N ILE A 244 0.60 8.06 0.20
CA ILE A 244 0.93 9.29 0.93
C ILE A 244 2.36 9.73 0.61
N SER A 245 3.30 8.81 0.57
CA SER A 245 4.69 9.08 0.23
C SER A 245 4.87 9.61 -1.19
N ALA A 246 4.12 9.06 -2.15
CA ALA A 246 4.09 9.55 -3.52
C ALA A 246 3.46 10.94 -3.62
N ILE A 247 2.36 11.20 -2.92
CA ILE A 247 1.73 12.52 -2.81
C ILE A 247 2.73 13.53 -2.23
N MET A 248 3.43 13.18 -1.16
CA MET A 248 4.44 14.05 -0.57
C MET A 248 5.63 14.31 -1.51
N SER A 249 5.99 13.33 -2.35
CA SER A 249 7.02 13.54 -3.39
C SER A 249 6.55 14.51 -4.46
N ILE A 250 5.28 14.50 -4.86
CA ILE A 250 4.67 15.48 -5.76
C ILE A 250 4.72 16.88 -5.14
N VAL A 251 4.28 17.01 -3.88
CA VAL A 251 4.18 18.30 -3.18
C VAL A 251 5.55 18.92 -2.90
N THR A 252 6.54 18.11 -2.50
CA THR A 252 7.84 18.60 -2.02
C THR A 252 8.96 18.53 -3.05
N SER A 253 8.72 17.90 -4.21
CA SER A 253 9.75 17.59 -5.21
C SER A 253 10.94 16.82 -4.62
N LYS A 254 10.67 15.96 -3.63
CA LYS A 254 11.68 15.16 -2.94
C LYS A 254 11.24 13.70 -2.88
N ILE A 255 12.05 12.80 -3.40
CA ILE A 255 11.81 11.36 -3.37
C ILE A 255 12.60 10.76 -2.19
N HIS A 256 11.91 10.01 -1.34
CA HIS A 256 12.55 9.31 -0.22
C HIS A 256 13.41 8.13 -0.71
N PRO A 257 14.44 7.72 0.03
CA PRO A 257 15.28 6.60 -0.36
C PRO A 257 14.61 5.23 -0.10
N THR A 258 15.18 4.20 -0.72
CA THR A 258 15.16 2.85 -0.20
C THR A 258 16.43 2.68 0.63
N ILE A 259 16.31 2.75 1.97
CA ILE A 259 17.47 2.55 2.86
C ILE A 259 17.85 1.07 2.94
N ASN A 260 19.04 0.79 3.48
CA ASN A 260 19.58 -0.57 3.64
C ASN A 260 19.91 -1.28 2.30
N LEU A 261 19.91 -0.56 1.18
CA LEU A 261 20.31 -1.09 -0.11
C LEU A 261 21.83 -0.92 -0.27
N ASN A 262 22.57 -1.80 0.38
CA ASN A 262 24.04 -1.74 0.44
C ASN A 262 24.70 -2.69 -0.55
N ASN A 263 24.05 -3.83 -0.87
CA ASN A 263 24.55 -4.82 -1.79
C ASN A 263 23.61 -4.94 -3.00
N ASN A 264 24.10 -4.58 -4.17
CA ASN A 264 23.34 -4.62 -5.40
C ASN A 264 23.03 -6.06 -5.81
N ASP A 265 21.79 -6.32 -6.22
CA ASP A 265 21.39 -7.54 -6.91
C ASP A 265 21.34 -7.26 -8.41
N GLU A 266 22.15 -8.01 -9.21
CA GLU A 266 22.18 -7.86 -10.67
C GLU A 266 20.81 -8.11 -11.34
N LYS A 267 19.90 -8.82 -10.67
CA LYS A 267 18.54 -9.06 -11.13
C LYS A 267 17.60 -7.90 -10.83
N CYS A 268 17.94 -7.10 -9.81
CA CYS A 268 17.23 -5.88 -9.40
C CYS A 268 18.12 -4.67 -9.71
N ASP A 269 18.36 -4.38 -11.00
CA ASP A 269 19.34 -3.43 -11.52
C ASP A 269 18.77 -2.04 -11.88
N LEU A 270 17.57 -1.69 -11.36
CA LEU A 270 16.92 -0.41 -11.61
C LEU A 270 17.40 0.68 -10.63
N ASN A 271 16.94 1.91 -10.83
CA ASN A 271 17.27 3.04 -9.94
C ASN A 271 16.35 3.06 -8.70
N TYR A 272 16.72 2.34 -7.66
CA TYR A 272 15.92 2.23 -6.43
C TYR A 272 16.17 3.33 -5.39
N VAL A 273 16.77 4.44 -5.77
CA VAL A 273 17.11 5.58 -4.87
C VAL A 273 17.80 5.10 -3.59
N PRO A 274 19.00 4.52 -3.67
CA PRO A 274 19.62 3.86 -2.54
C PRO A 274 20.05 4.84 -1.45
N ASN A 275 19.66 4.54 -0.21
CA ASN A 275 20.11 5.13 1.05
C ASN A 275 19.92 6.63 1.26
N TYR A 276 19.85 7.46 0.22
CA TYR A 276 19.70 8.91 0.33
C TYR A 276 18.56 9.42 -0.54
N SER A 277 17.79 10.38 0.01
CA SER A 277 16.73 11.05 -0.75
C SER A 277 17.30 11.88 -1.91
N ILE A 278 16.53 12.01 -2.98
CA ILE A 278 16.88 12.84 -4.13
C ILE A 278 15.86 13.96 -4.33
N ASN A 279 16.31 15.09 -4.86
CA ASN A 279 15.43 16.18 -5.32
C ASN A 279 15.07 15.92 -6.78
N LYS A 280 13.79 15.80 -7.07
CA LYS A 280 13.27 15.64 -8.43
C LYS A 280 11.82 16.12 -8.46
N THR A 281 11.49 16.96 -9.44
CA THR A 281 10.10 17.32 -9.70
C THR A 281 9.33 16.07 -10.12
N VAL A 282 8.23 15.83 -9.45
CA VAL A 282 7.33 14.70 -9.71
C VAL A 282 5.97 15.28 -10.11
N ASN A 283 5.59 15.09 -11.35
CA ASN A 283 4.26 15.46 -11.86
C ASN A 283 3.32 14.26 -11.82
N ASN A 284 3.84 13.07 -12.16
CA ASN A 284 3.07 11.85 -12.12
C ASN A 284 3.85 10.77 -11.36
N ALA A 285 3.21 10.17 -10.37
CA ALA A 285 3.75 9.08 -9.60
C ALA A 285 2.88 7.82 -9.79
N LEU A 286 3.52 6.68 -10.00
CA LEU A 286 2.89 5.37 -9.97
C LEU A 286 3.13 4.76 -8.59
N VAL A 287 2.09 4.22 -7.97
CA VAL A 287 2.19 3.42 -6.75
C VAL A 287 1.70 2.02 -7.05
N THR A 288 2.46 1.00 -6.68
CA THR A 288 2.08 -0.41 -6.85
C THR A 288 2.01 -1.13 -5.52
N ALA A 289 1.10 -2.06 -5.41
CA ALA A 289 0.95 -2.93 -4.26
C ALA A 289 0.68 -4.37 -4.70
N SER A 290 1.25 -5.32 -3.96
CA SER A 290 1.01 -6.76 -4.16
C SER A 290 0.63 -7.39 -2.84
N GLY A 291 -0.37 -8.25 -2.85
CA GLY A 291 -0.88 -8.96 -1.67
C GLY A 291 -0.89 -10.47 -1.86
N PHE A 292 -0.88 -11.19 -0.75
CA PHE A 292 -1.18 -12.60 -0.76
C PHE A 292 -2.58 -12.85 -1.36
N GLY A 293 -2.79 -14.02 -1.96
CA GLY A 293 -3.99 -14.32 -2.73
C GLY A 293 -3.89 -13.90 -4.20
N GLY A 294 -2.74 -13.39 -4.64
CA GLY A 294 -2.51 -12.98 -6.04
C GLY A 294 -3.18 -11.67 -6.40
N ILE A 295 -3.44 -10.80 -5.43
CA ILE A 295 -4.05 -9.48 -5.64
C ILE A 295 -2.94 -8.47 -5.92
N HIS A 296 -3.08 -7.70 -6.99
CA HIS A 296 -2.17 -6.64 -7.37
C HIS A 296 -2.98 -5.38 -7.68
N SER A 297 -2.56 -4.25 -7.13
CA SER A 297 -3.23 -2.96 -7.32
C SER A 297 -2.22 -1.89 -7.69
N ALA A 298 -2.64 -0.94 -8.51
CA ALA A 298 -1.83 0.19 -8.89
C ALA A 298 -2.68 1.46 -9.06
N VAL A 299 -2.09 2.60 -8.71
CA VAL A 299 -2.70 3.92 -8.83
C VAL A 299 -1.72 4.90 -9.44
N ILE A 300 -2.22 5.78 -10.32
CA ILE A 300 -1.49 6.93 -10.84
C ILE A 300 -1.96 8.17 -10.08
N LEU A 301 -1.00 8.86 -9.46
CA LEU A 301 -1.20 10.12 -8.75
C LEU A 301 -0.53 11.24 -9.55
N LYS A 302 -1.21 12.38 -9.68
CA LYS A 302 -0.80 13.48 -10.53
C LYS A 302 -0.77 14.80 -9.77
N LYS A 303 0.21 15.63 -10.11
CA LYS A 303 0.26 17.01 -9.64
C LYS A 303 -0.93 17.79 -10.20
N VAL A 304 -1.65 18.47 -9.31
CA VAL A 304 -2.70 19.40 -9.74
C VAL A 304 -2.06 20.60 -10.41
N LYS A 305 -2.52 20.95 -11.61
CA LYS A 305 -2.08 22.17 -12.29
C LYS A 305 -2.76 23.36 -11.64
N GLU A 306 -1.97 24.36 -11.24
CA GLU A 306 -2.53 25.65 -10.84
C GLU A 306 -3.10 26.35 -12.08
N GLU A 307 -4.25 27.05 -11.91
CA GLU A 307 -4.85 27.81 -13.01
C GLU A 307 -3.88 28.91 -13.43
N GLY A 308 -3.25 28.75 -14.58
CA GLY A 308 -2.32 29.71 -15.18
C GLY A 308 -0.93 29.16 -15.55
N GLU A 309 -0.66 27.85 -15.27
CA GLU A 309 0.53 27.16 -15.79
C GLU A 309 0.33 26.47 -17.15
#